data_dab9b1b4102c2d54b6e003eb4b39a9b4
#
_entry.id   dab9b1b4102c2d54b6e003eb4b39a9b4
#
_cell.length_a   1.000
_cell.length_b   1.000
_cell.length_c   1.000
_cell.angle_alpha   90.00
_cell.angle_beta   90.00
_cell.angle_gamma   90.00
#
_symmetry.space_group_name_H-M   'P 1'
#
loop_
_entity.id
_entity.type
_entity.pdbx_description
1 polymer ?
#
loop_
_entity_poly.entity_id
_entity_poly.type
_entity_poly.pdbx_seq_one_letter_code
_entity_poly.pdbx_strand_id
1 'polypeptide(L)'
;VLIETLIADLSQDPFNPQLNFSVACEYDKHKQIASAVSFYLRTAEYGADTHPALVYASLLRLAKCFEEQNDRQATVSNCILQAIAYLPYRAEGYFWMARFCERQRQYQETYTWAEMGLHNGKSFDAEIDNEYTDYCLLFEKGVAAWWIGRKDEAVKIFNDLLAYDLTPEYRESVVRNLASI
;
A
#
# COMPACT_ATOMS: atom_id res chain seq x y z
N VAL A 1 8.03 -22.95 0.43
CA VAL A 1 9.07 -23.06 1.47
C VAL A 1 8.34 -23.31 2.79
N LEU A 2 8.72 -24.38 3.50
CA LEU A 2 8.13 -24.66 4.81
C LEU A 2 8.67 -23.64 5.82
N ILE A 3 7.80 -23.13 6.70
CA ILE A 3 8.16 -22.14 7.71
C ILE A 3 9.27 -22.62 8.66
N GLU A 4 9.31 -23.93 8.93
CA GLU A 4 10.35 -24.56 9.74
C GLU A 4 11.75 -24.36 9.14
N THR A 5 11.89 -24.42 7.81
CA THR A 5 13.17 -24.19 7.14
C THR A 5 13.60 -22.73 7.30
N LEU A 6 12.67 -21.78 7.08
CA LEU A 6 12.96 -20.36 7.26
C LEU A 6 13.36 -20.02 8.72
N ILE A 7 12.72 -20.64 9.69
CA ILE A 7 13.05 -20.44 11.10
C ILE A 7 14.42 -21.07 11.43
N ALA A 8 14.75 -22.22 10.85
CA ALA A 8 16.06 -22.84 11.02
C ALA A 8 17.17 -21.95 10.44
N ASP A 9 16.98 -21.40 9.25
CA ASP A 9 17.92 -20.46 8.62
C ASP A 9 18.05 -19.19 9.45
N LEU A 10 16.92 -18.62 9.91
CA LEU A 10 16.91 -17.43 10.74
C LEU A 10 17.61 -17.66 12.08
N SER A 11 17.57 -18.87 12.63
CA SER A 11 18.27 -19.19 13.88
C SER A 11 19.79 -19.11 13.76
N GLN A 12 20.33 -19.25 12.55
CA GLN A 12 21.77 -19.11 12.27
C GLN A 12 22.18 -17.63 12.05
N ASP A 13 21.26 -16.80 11.56
CA ASP A 13 21.46 -15.36 11.35
C ASP A 13 20.22 -14.55 11.76
N PRO A 14 20.00 -14.35 13.08
CA PRO A 14 18.75 -13.79 13.63
C PRO A 14 18.51 -12.32 13.23
N PHE A 15 19.55 -11.60 12.86
CA PHE A 15 19.49 -10.18 12.49
C PHE A 15 19.40 -9.94 10.98
N ASN A 16 19.32 -11.00 10.18
CA ASN A 16 19.20 -10.90 8.74
C ASN A 16 17.84 -10.34 8.32
N PRO A 17 17.79 -9.14 7.69
CA PRO A 17 16.52 -8.52 7.33
C PRO A 17 15.72 -9.33 6.30
N GLN A 18 16.41 -9.96 5.33
CA GLN A 18 15.76 -10.76 4.28
C GLN A 18 15.09 -12.01 4.87
N LEU A 19 15.76 -12.69 5.79
CA LEU A 19 15.18 -13.86 6.45
C LEU A 19 14.00 -13.47 7.35
N ASN A 20 14.13 -12.38 8.12
CA ASN A 20 13.01 -11.87 8.93
C ASN A 20 11.81 -11.50 8.05
N PHE A 21 12.03 -10.84 6.90
CA PHE A 21 10.97 -10.52 5.95
C PHE A 21 10.29 -11.77 5.39
N SER A 22 11.08 -12.78 5.00
CA SER A 22 10.56 -14.04 4.46
C SER A 22 9.71 -14.78 5.48
N VAL A 23 10.14 -14.84 6.74
CA VAL A 23 9.36 -15.42 7.85
C VAL A 23 8.08 -14.63 8.10
N ALA A 24 8.15 -13.29 8.08
CA ALA A 24 6.99 -12.43 8.23
C ALA A 24 5.93 -12.69 7.14
N CYS A 25 6.37 -12.75 5.88
CA CYS A 25 5.49 -13.05 4.74
C CYS A 25 4.81 -14.43 4.88
N GLU A 26 5.53 -15.43 5.38
CA GLU A 26 4.95 -16.77 5.56
C GLU A 26 3.90 -16.78 6.67
N TYR A 27 4.14 -16.10 7.81
CA TYR A 27 3.14 -15.92 8.86
C TYR A 27 1.92 -15.14 8.36
N ASP A 28 2.12 -14.10 7.56
CA ASP A 28 1.04 -13.28 6.98
C ASP A 28 0.14 -14.12 6.06
N LYS A 29 0.72 -14.94 5.17
CA LYS A 29 -0.02 -15.90 4.33
C LYS A 29 -0.90 -16.84 5.15
N HIS A 30 -0.42 -17.28 6.30
CA HIS A 30 -1.15 -18.16 7.21
C HIS A 30 -2.07 -17.42 8.19
N LYS A 31 -2.26 -16.08 8.00
CA LYS A 31 -3.09 -15.23 8.86
C LYS A 31 -2.67 -15.21 10.33
N GLN A 32 -1.41 -15.49 10.60
CA GLN A 32 -0.81 -15.38 11.93
C GLN A 32 -0.28 -13.95 12.14
N ILE A 33 -1.21 -13.00 12.20
CA ILE A 33 -0.92 -11.56 12.13
C ILE A 33 0.05 -11.09 13.22
N ALA A 34 -0.10 -11.55 14.47
CA ALA A 34 0.79 -11.13 15.56
C ALA A 34 2.27 -11.54 15.30
N SER A 35 2.48 -12.75 14.78
CA SER A 35 3.80 -13.22 14.40
C SER A 35 4.34 -12.44 13.20
N ALA A 36 3.52 -12.24 12.16
CA ALA A 36 3.90 -11.44 11.00
C ALA A 36 4.35 -10.03 11.39
N VAL A 37 3.58 -9.34 12.22
CA VAL A 37 3.92 -8.00 12.76
C VAL A 37 5.28 -8.02 13.45
N SER A 38 5.55 -9.01 14.32
CA SER A 38 6.82 -9.10 15.02
C SER A 38 8.03 -9.19 14.08
N PHE A 39 7.92 -9.99 13.03
CA PHE A 39 9.02 -10.18 12.08
C PHE A 39 9.13 -9.03 11.07
N TYR A 40 8.03 -8.38 10.66
CA TYR A 40 8.10 -7.15 9.87
C TYR A 40 8.77 -6.01 10.64
N LEU A 41 8.51 -5.86 11.95
CA LEU A 41 9.20 -4.87 12.80
C LEU A 41 10.71 -5.13 12.85
N ARG A 42 11.12 -6.40 13.03
CA ARG A 42 12.55 -6.77 12.99
C ARG A 42 13.19 -6.49 11.63
N THR A 43 12.47 -6.76 10.54
CA THR A 43 12.96 -6.43 9.18
C THR A 43 13.20 -4.93 9.07
N ALA A 44 12.26 -4.10 9.52
CA ALA A 44 12.39 -2.65 9.46
C ALA A 44 13.55 -2.14 10.32
N GLU A 45 13.74 -2.71 11.51
CA GLU A 45 14.83 -2.37 12.42
C GLU A 45 16.20 -2.78 11.86
N TYR A 46 16.35 -4.04 11.47
CA TYR A 46 17.66 -4.59 11.06
C TYR A 46 18.05 -4.19 9.63
N GLY A 47 17.07 -3.87 8.80
CA GLY A 47 17.30 -3.44 7.41
C GLY A 47 17.50 -1.92 7.23
N ALA A 48 17.35 -1.12 8.29
CA ALA A 48 17.25 0.34 8.20
C ALA A 48 18.37 0.99 7.37
N ASP A 49 19.61 0.56 7.54
CA ASP A 49 20.76 1.16 6.87
C ASP A 49 21.17 0.43 5.56
N THR A 50 20.67 -0.78 5.33
CA THR A 50 21.20 -1.67 4.30
C THR A 50 20.19 -2.16 3.27
N HIS A 51 18.90 -2.21 3.64
CA HIS A 51 17.84 -2.81 2.81
C HIS A 51 16.59 -1.90 2.72
N PRO A 52 16.71 -0.70 2.12
CA PRO A 52 15.61 0.28 2.12
C PRO A 52 14.32 -0.25 1.49
N ALA A 53 14.40 -1.06 0.45
CA ALA A 53 13.22 -1.66 -0.19
C ALA A 53 12.48 -2.64 0.75
N LEU A 54 13.21 -3.45 1.53
CA LEU A 54 12.61 -4.35 2.52
C LEU A 54 11.97 -3.59 3.69
N VAL A 55 12.62 -2.52 4.15
CA VAL A 55 12.06 -1.64 5.19
C VAL A 55 10.75 -1.03 4.70
N TYR A 56 10.75 -0.46 3.51
CA TYR A 56 9.56 0.11 2.88
C TYR A 56 8.42 -0.92 2.76
N ALA A 57 8.72 -2.10 2.22
CA ALA A 57 7.74 -3.17 2.08
C ALA A 57 7.21 -3.61 3.45
N SER A 58 8.08 -3.76 4.46
CA SER A 58 7.68 -4.12 5.81
C SER A 58 6.74 -3.10 6.45
N LEU A 59 7.00 -1.81 6.28
CA LEU A 59 6.15 -0.74 6.80
C LEU A 59 4.74 -0.77 6.18
N LEU A 60 4.64 -1.00 4.87
CA LEU A 60 3.35 -1.14 4.19
C LEU A 60 2.61 -2.41 4.65
N ARG A 61 3.32 -3.54 4.82
CA ARG A 61 2.75 -4.78 5.33
C ARG A 61 2.29 -4.66 6.79
N LEU A 62 3.04 -3.93 7.63
CA LEU A 62 2.63 -3.58 8.99
C LEU A 62 1.33 -2.79 9.01
N ALA A 63 1.20 -1.77 8.15
CA ALA A 63 -0.03 -1.00 8.01
C ALA A 63 -1.23 -1.91 7.70
N LYS A 64 -1.08 -2.82 6.74
CA LYS A 64 -2.11 -3.80 6.37
C LYS A 64 -2.47 -4.72 7.53
N CYS A 65 -1.48 -5.27 8.22
CA CYS A 65 -1.70 -6.12 9.40
C CYS A 65 -2.45 -5.39 10.52
N PHE A 66 -2.12 -4.13 10.79
CA PHE A 66 -2.81 -3.33 11.80
C PHE A 66 -4.22 -2.93 11.37
N GLU A 67 -4.45 -2.68 10.09
CA GLU A 67 -5.77 -2.40 9.56
C GLU A 67 -6.73 -3.61 9.73
N GLU A 68 -6.24 -4.82 9.49
CA GLU A 68 -7.02 -6.06 9.72
C GLU A 68 -7.40 -6.26 11.19
N GLN A 69 -6.66 -5.67 12.15
CA GLN A 69 -6.94 -5.77 13.58
C GLN A 69 -8.00 -4.77 14.09
N ASN A 70 -8.48 -3.85 13.26
CA ASN A 70 -9.37 -2.74 13.59
C ASN A 70 -8.88 -1.79 14.73
N ASP A 71 -9.50 -0.63 14.87
CA ASP A 71 -9.27 0.37 15.95
C ASP A 71 -7.82 0.90 16.11
N ARG A 72 -6.92 0.66 15.14
CA ARG A 72 -5.53 1.15 15.15
C ARG A 72 -5.23 2.16 14.06
N GLN A 73 -6.17 3.00 13.71
CA GLN A 73 -6.08 3.94 12.57
C GLN A 73 -4.82 4.82 12.64
N ALA A 74 -4.47 5.35 13.82
CA ALA A 74 -3.27 6.14 13.99
C ALA A 74 -1.98 5.33 13.72
N THR A 75 -1.95 4.07 14.11
CA THR A 75 -0.81 3.18 13.85
C THR A 75 -0.70 2.85 12.37
N VAL A 76 -1.83 2.57 11.70
CA VAL A 76 -1.90 2.32 10.26
C VAL A 76 -1.35 3.51 9.48
N SER A 77 -1.89 4.71 9.72
CA SER A 77 -1.44 5.93 9.04
C SER A 77 0.04 6.22 9.29
N ASN A 78 0.52 6.03 10.53
CA ASN A 78 1.94 6.24 10.86
C ASN A 78 2.87 5.28 10.10
N CYS A 79 2.52 3.99 9.98
CA CYS A 79 3.31 3.04 9.21
C CYS A 79 3.40 3.45 7.73
N ILE A 80 2.28 3.88 7.13
CA ILE A 80 2.27 4.34 5.73
C ILE A 80 3.09 5.63 5.57
N LEU A 81 2.95 6.60 6.48
CA LEU A 81 3.73 7.84 6.46
C LEU A 81 5.23 7.58 6.57
N GLN A 82 5.65 6.66 7.44
CA GLN A 82 7.03 6.23 7.55
C GLN A 82 7.54 5.59 6.26
N ALA A 83 6.72 4.74 5.60
CA ALA A 83 7.08 4.16 4.32
C ALA A 83 7.29 5.26 3.26
N ILE A 84 6.36 6.22 3.14
CA ILE A 84 6.48 7.35 2.21
C ILE A 84 7.75 8.18 2.51
N ALA A 85 8.02 8.47 3.79
CA ALA A 85 9.22 9.21 4.18
C ALA A 85 10.51 8.44 3.86
N TYR A 86 10.48 7.11 3.92
CA TYR A 86 11.63 6.26 3.67
C TYR A 86 11.98 6.20 2.18
N LEU A 87 10.98 6.03 1.29
CA LEU A 87 11.15 6.00 -0.17
C LEU A 87 10.08 6.89 -0.85
N PRO A 88 10.27 8.23 -0.81
CA PRO A 88 9.24 9.18 -1.25
C PRO A 88 8.97 9.19 -2.76
N TYR A 89 9.81 8.53 -3.55
CA TYR A 89 9.62 8.37 -4.99
C TYR A 89 8.82 7.12 -5.39
N ARG A 90 8.39 6.31 -4.40
CA ARG A 90 7.60 5.09 -4.61
C ARG A 90 6.11 5.41 -4.55
N ALA A 91 5.35 4.89 -5.49
CA ALA A 91 3.92 5.19 -5.64
C ALA A 91 3.02 4.46 -4.64
N GLU A 92 3.40 3.25 -4.22
CA GLU A 92 2.56 2.36 -3.41
C GLU A 92 2.16 2.98 -2.07
N GLY A 93 3.08 3.69 -1.40
CA GLY A 93 2.79 4.34 -0.12
C GLY A 93 1.72 5.42 -0.24
N TYR A 94 1.77 6.23 -1.29
CA TYR A 94 0.74 7.25 -1.56
C TYR A 94 -0.61 6.61 -1.89
N PHE A 95 -0.62 5.53 -2.65
CA PHE A 95 -1.82 4.78 -2.95
C PHE A 95 -2.46 4.20 -1.68
N TRP A 96 -1.67 3.56 -0.82
CA TRP A 96 -2.17 3.03 0.45
C TRP A 96 -2.71 4.12 1.36
N MET A 97 -2.06 5.30 1.39
CA MET A 97 -2.56 6.43 2.17
C MET A 97 -3.86 6.99 1.59
N ALA A 98 -3.95 7.15 0.26
CA ALA A 98 -5.17 7.59 -0.39
C ALA A 98 -6.34 6.64 -0.10
N ARG A 99 -6.14 5.33 -0.23
CA ARG A 99 -7.15 4.31 0.10
C ARG A 99 -7.52 4.29 1.58
N PHE A 100 -6.55 4.46 2.46
CA PHE A 100 -6.82 4.56 3.90
C PHE A 100 -7.75 5.74 4.20
N CYS A 101 -7.46 6.93 3.66
CA CYS A 101 -8.30 8.11 3.80
C CYS A 101 -9.69 7.92 3.16
N GLU A 102 -9.77 7.29 1.98
CA GLU A 102 -11.03 6.99 1.29
C GLU A 102 -11.95 6.13 2.16
N ARG A 103 -11.44 5.06 2.75
CA ARG A 103 -12.20 4.20 3.68
C ARG A 103 -12.70 4.93 4.91
N GLN A 104 -11.99 6.00 5.34
CA GLN A 104 -12.42 6.90 6.42
C GLN A 104 -13.36 8.02 5.91
N ARG A 105 -13.70 8.05 4.62
CA ARG A 105 -14.49 9.11 3.95
C ARG A 105 -13.84 10.49 4.02
N GLN A 106 -12.53 10.53 4.16
CA GLN A 106 -11.72 11.75 4.15
C GLN A 106 -11.32 12.07 2.70
N TYR A 107 -12.31 12.48 1.90
CA TYR A 107 -12.11 12.60 0.44
C TYR A 107 -11.17 13.74 0.04
N GLN A 108 -11.07 14.81 0.84
CA GLN A 108 -10.11 15.88 0.58
C GLN A 108 -8.67 15.37 0.77
N GLU A 109 -8.42 14.60 1.81
CA GLU A 109 -7.15 13.95 2.10
C GLU A 109 -6.84 12.88 1.04
N THR A 110 -7.83 12.07 0.66
CA THR A 110 -7.70 11.10 -0.44
C THR A 110 -7.22 11.77 -1.73
N TYR A 111 -7.88 12.87 -2.10
CA TYR A 111 -7.50 13.65 -3.29
C TYR A 111 -6.05 14.14 -3.19
N THR A 112 -5.69 14.72 -2.04
CA THR A 112 -4.35 15.27 -1.79
C THR A 112 -3.27 14.19 -1.90
N TRP A 113 -3.47 13.04 -1.25
CA TRP A 113 -2.51 11.94 -1.30
C TRP A 113 -2.38 11.32 -2.69
N ALA A 114 -3.50 11.17 -3.40
CA ALA A 114 -3.47 10.69 -4.78
C ALA A 114 -2.72 11.67 -5.70
N GLU A 115 -2.97 12.97 -5.59
CA GLU A 115 -2.26 14.02 -6.33
C GLU A 115 -0.76 14.00 -6.04
N MET A 116 -0.38 13.90 -4.75
CA MET A 116 1.03 13.81 -4.34
C MET A 116 1.69 12.55 -4.91
N GLY A 117 0.98 11.42 -4.90
CA GLY A 117 1.47 10.16 -5.45
C GLY A 117 1.68 10.22 -6.96
N LEU A 118 0.76 10.81 -7.70
CA LEU A 118 0.87 11.03 -9.15
C LEU A 118 2.06 11.95 -9.50
N HIS A 119 2.39 12.89 -8.62
CA HIS A 119 3.51 13.80 -8.83
C HIS A 119 4.86 13.22 -8.42
N ASN A 120 4.94 12.57 -7.27
CA ASN A 120 6.18 12.13 -6.62
C ASN A 120 6.48 10.64 -6.86
N GLY A 121 5.45 9.80 -6.93
CA GLY A 121 5.56 8.35 -7.09
C GLY A 121 5.93 7.94 -8.50
N LYS A 122 7.22 8.02 -8.83
CA LYS A 122 7.75 7.79 -10.19
C LYS A 122 8.04 6.34 -10.49
N SER A 123 7.97 5.47 -9.51
CA SER A 123 8.23 4.04 -9.65
C SER A 123 7.38 3.24 -8.69
N PHE A 124 7.13 1.99 -9.04
CA PHE A 124 6.50 0.99 -8.18
C PHE A 124 7.14 -0.36 -8.44
N ASP A 125 6.90 -1.33 -7.56
CA ASP A 125 7.44 -2.67 -7.66
C ASP A 125 6.37 -3.68 -7.21
N ALA A 126 5.91 -4.49 -8.16
CA ALA A 126 4.89 -5.50 -7.91
C ALA A 126 5.31 -6.58 -6.90
N GLU A 127 6.62 -6.75 -6.63
CA GLU A 127 7.09 -7.63 -5.56
C GLU A 127 6.86 -7.03 -4.16
N ILE A 128 6.84 -5.68 -4.07
CA ILE A 128 6.53 -4.97 -2.83
C ILE A 128 5.03 -4.96 -2.59
N ASP A 129 4.26 -4.57 -3.60
CA ASP A 129 2.81 -4.53 -3.55
C ASP A 129 2.19 -4.94 -4.88
N ASN A 130 1.63 -6.14 -4.92
CA ASN A 130 0.94 -6.69 -6.10
C ASN A 130 -0.49 -6.13 -6.30
N GLU A 131 -0.98 -5.31 -5.39
CA GLU A 131 -2.28 -4.64 -5.52
C GLU A 131 -2.16 -3.28 -6.24
N TYR A 132 -0.95 -2.73 -6.36
CA TYR A 132 -0.70 -1.48 -7.05
C TYR A 132 -0.47 -1.70 -8.55
N THR A 133 -1.07 -0.82 -9.35
CA THR A 133 -0.85 -0.66 -10.79
C THR A 133 -0.76 0.82 -11.14
N ASP A 134 -0.30 1.15 -12.34
CA ASP A 134 -0.06 2.52 -12.79
C ASP A 134 -1.31 3.42 -12.82
N TYR A 135 -2.50 2.84 -12.84
CA TYR A 135 -3.77 3.58 -12.83
C TYR A 135 -4.43 3.73 -11.45
N CYS A 136 -3.93 3.04 -10.41
CA CYS A 136 -4.58 3.02 -9.11
C CYS A 136 -4.70 4.40 -8.46
N LEU A 137 -3.63 5.19 -8.45
CA LEU A 137 -3.66 6.56 -7.92
C LEU A 137 -4.60 7.47 -8.69
N LEU A 138 -4.66 7.32 -10.01
CA LEU A 138 -5.58 8.10 -10.84
C LEU A 138 -7.04 7.75 -10.53
N PHE A 139 -7.32 6.48 -10.29
CA PHE A 139 -8.65 6.02 -9.87
C PHE A 139 -9.05 6.63 -8.52
N GLU A 140 -8.19 6.56 -7.49
CA GLU A 140 -8.47 7.15 -6.19
C GLU A 140 -8.68 8.67 -6.27
N LYS A 141 -7.89 9.36 -7.12
CA LYS A 141 -8.10 10.79 -7.40
C LYS A 141 -9.47 11.06 -8.02
N GLY A 142 -9.90 10.25 -8.99
CA GLY A 142 -11.20 10.38 -9.65
C GLY A 142 -12.36 10.20 -8.66
N VAL A 143 -12.30 9.18 -7.82
CA VAL A 143 -13.30 8.95 -6.76
C VAL A 143 -13.36 10.14 -5.81
N ALA A 144 -12.23 10.60 -5.30
CA ALA A 144 -12.16 11.71 -4.37
C ALA A 144 -12.64 13.03 -5.00
N ALA A 145 -12.26 13.31 -6.26
CA ALA A 145 -12.69 14.49 -7.00
C ALA A 145 -14.22 14.61 -7.06
N TRP A 146 -14.89 13.50 -7.30
CA TRP A 146 -16.37 13.46 -7.28
C TRP A 146 -16.93 13.91 -5.94
N TRP A 147 -16.45 13.34 -4.84
CA TRP A 147 -16.98 13.61 -3.50
C TRP A 147 -16.68 15.03 -2.99
N ILE A 148 -15.57 15.65 -3.43
CA ILE A 148 -15.24 17.03 -3.08
C ILE A 148 -15.83 18.08 -4.04
N GLY A 149 -16.74 17.66 -4.94
CA GLY A 149 -17.46 18.55 -5.84
C GLY A 149 -16.75 18.91 -7.14
N ARG A 150 -15.58 18.32 -7.44
CA ARG A 150 -14.85 18.51 -8.71
C ARG A 150 -15.36 17.54 -9.78
N LYS A 151 -16.66 17.64 -10.09
CA LYS A 151 -17.35 16.64 -10.92
C LYS A 151 -16.80 16.54 -12.33
N ASP A 152 -16.53 17.67 -12.98
CA ASP A 152 -15.99 17.69 -14.35
C ASP A 152 -14.60 17.02 -14.41
N GLU A 153 -13.77 17.24 -13.39
CA GLU A 153 -12.47 16.58 -13.27
C GLU A 153 -12.64 15.07 -13.08
N ALA A 154 -13.57 14.63 -12.23
CA ALA A 154 -13.85 13.21 -12.02
C ALA A 154 -14.31 12.51 -13.30
N VAL A 155 -15.24 13.12 -14.06
CA VAL A 155 -15.69 12.62 -15.37
C VAL A 155 -14.52 12.46 -16.33
N LYS A 156 -13.66 13.48 -16.41
CA LYS A 156 -12.48 13.43 -17.27
C LYS A 156 -11.55 12.28 -16.85
N ILE A 157 -11.23 12.18 -15.57
CA ILE A 157 -10.36 11.11 -15.04
C ILE A 157 -10.92 9.72 -15.35
N PHE A 158 -12.21 9.48 -15.12
CA PHE A 158 -12.80 8.17 -15.40
C PHE A 158 -12.84 7.85 -16.90
N ASN A 159 -13.03 8.84 -17.77
CA ASN A 159 -12.91 8.62 -19.21
C ASN A 159 -11.46 8.32 -19.63
N ASP A 160 -10.49 9.03 -19.08
CA ASP A 160 -9.06 8.79 -19.35
C ASP A 160 -8.64 7.37 -18.89
N LEU A 161 -9.18 6.90 -17.76
CA LEU A 161 -8.94 5.55 -17.24
C LEU A 161 -9.39 4.44 -18.17
N LEU A 162 -10.43 4.64 -18.98
CA LEU A 162 -10.89 3.64 -19.96
C LEU A 162 -9.87 3.31 -21.04
N ALA A 163 -8.84 4.16 -21.22
CA ALA A 163 -7.74 3.92 -22.14
C ALA A 163 -6.64 3.01 -21.55
N TYR A 164 -6.67 2.74 -20.23
CA TYR A 164 -5.73 1.84 -19.57
C TYR A 164 -6.18 0.38 -19.70
N ASP A 165 -5.23 -0.53 -19.58
CA ASP A 165 -5.50 -1.97 -19.44
C ASP A 165 -5.95 -2.29 -18.02
N LEU A 166 -7.20 -1.91 -17.74
CA LEU A 166 -7.81 -2.06 -16.41
C LEU A 166 -8.14 -3.53 -16.12
N THR A 167 -7.94 -3.95 -14.88
CA THR A 167 -8.53 -5.21 -14.42
C THR A 167 -10.06 -5.15 -14.53
N PRO A 168 -10.75 -6.32 -14.63
CA PRO A 168 -12.21 -6.35 -14.74
C PRO A 168 -12.91 -5.56 -13.63
N GLU A 169 -12.41 -5.66 -12.39
CA GLU A 169 -12.99 -5.00 -11.20
C GLU A 169 -12.86 -3.46 -11.29
N TYR A 170 -11.69 -2.96 -11.72
CA TYR A 170 -11.49 -1.53 -11.92
C TYR A 170 -12.33 -1.01 -13.08
N ARG A 171 -12.39 -1.73 -14.19
CA ARG A 171 -13.21 -1.37 -15.36
C ARG A 171 -14.69 -1.27 -14.98
N GLU A 172 -15.22 -2.26 -14.28
CA GLU A 172 -16.61 -2.23 -13.78
C GLU A 172 -16.86 -1.03 -12.87
N SER A 173 -15.93 -0.74 -11.96
CA SER A 173 -16.03 0.40 -11.05
C SER A 173 -16.00 1.74 -11.79
N VAL A 174 -15.13 1.90 -12.80
CA VAL A 174 -15.07 3.10 -13.63
C VAL A 174 -16.39 3.30 -14.39
N VAL A 175 -16.91 2.26 -15.04
CA VAL A 175 -18.17 2.32 -15.79
C VAL A 175 -19.35 2.65 -14.86
N ARG A 176 -19.43 2.02 -13.70
CA ARG A 176 -20.46 2.29 -12.69
C ARG A 176 -20.39 3.74 -12.19
N ASN A 177 -19.19 4.25 -11.93
CA ASN A 177 -19.01 5.64 -11.49
C ASN A 177 -19.45 6.61 -12.59
N LEU A 178 -19.06 6.41 -13.85
CA LEU A 178 -19.52 7.23 -14.97
C LEU A 178 -21.04 7.20 -15.17
N ALA A 179 -21.69 6.06 -14.94
CA ALA A 179 -23.15 5.93 -15.03
C ALA A 179 -23.89 6.61 -13.87
N SER A 180 -23.22 6.94 -12.79
CA SER A 180 -23.77 7.57 -11.58
C SER A 180 -23.58 9.10 -11.57
N ILE A 181 -22.87 9.62 -12.55
CA ILE A 181 -22.59 11.04 -12.76
C ILE A 181 -23.63 11.66 -13.69
#